data_fe0ed4389607244bd8005b1169ebbf77
#
_entry.id   fe0ed4389607244bd8005b1169ebbf77
#
_cell.length_a   1.000
_cell.length_b   1.000
_cell.length_c   1.000
_cell.angle_alpha   90.00
_cell.angle_beta   90.00
_cell.angle_gamma   90.00
#
_symmetry.space_group_name_H-M   'P 1'
#
loop_
_entity.id
_entity.type
_entity.pdbx_description
1 polymer ?
#
loop_
_entity_poly.entity_id
_entity_poly.type
_entity_poly.pdbx_seq_one_letter_code
_entity_poly.pdbx_strand_id
1 'polypeptide(L)'
;MELEPAAHVIEGMRATLFHNPTAGHKATKDDILAAMKLADFDVRYISVKDANLEEAFEKKADLLVIAGGDGTIAEVLTRLPDRAMPVALLPLGTANNIARSLGIAGTPQELVETWKIDNTHPLDVGTVKASWGTSRFLEGFGVGVFAEFLKAADKGEKAKGADNLRKGRALLEKQVKGAKPIELSIKIDGKTFNGEFLGVEVMNVPFTGPGLPLATRAHVADGLLDVVCFDAARRRDFEQWLEAPQDAQAPVTARQGKIIELVWADTANRLDDESYGNRDKKQVAEIACEKDKLKVLIPVKHPSQKAVAK
;
A
#
# COMPACT_ATOMS: atom_id res chain seq x y z
N MET A 1 -26.48 -28.21 20.12
CA MET A 1 -26.34 -26.83 20.64
C MET A 1 -24.85 -26.57 20.69
N GLU A 2 -24.29 -26.21 19.52
CA GLU A 2 -22.90 -25.84 19.41
C GLU A 2 -22.75 -24.46 20.06
N LEU A 3 -21.89 -24.40 21.08
CA LEU A 3 -21.48 -23.14 21.69
C LEU A 3 -20.71 -22.33 20.65
N GLU A 4 -21.27 -21.18 20.22
CA GLU A 4 -20.48 -20.21 19.49
C GLU A 4 -19.20 -19.91 20.31
N PRO A 5 -18.02 -19.90 19.67
CA PRO A 5 -16.81 -19.53 20.40
C PRO A 5 -17.01 -18.12 20.96
N ALA A 6 -16.76 -17.95 22.24
CA ALA A 6 -16.84 -16.68 22.94
C ALA A 6 -16.08 -15.64 22.13
N ALA A 7 -16.77 -14.57 21.69
CA ALA A 7 -16.14 -13.42 21.09
C ALA A 7 -15.08 -12.93 22.10
N HIS A 8 -13.79 -12.97 21.73
CA HIS A 8 -12.76 -12.42 22.59
C HIS A 8 -13.02 -10.93 22.76
N VAL A 9 -13.38 -10.59 23.99
CA VAL A 9 -13.74 -9.24 24.42
C VAL A 9 -12.51 -8.38 24.31
N ILE A 10 -12.63 -7.22 23.65
CA ILE A 10 -11.55 -6.22 23.45
C ILE A 10 -11.28 -5.45 24.76
N GLU A 11 -12.11 -5.60 25.79
CA GLU A 11 -12.08 -4.85 27.05
C GLU A 11 -10.70 -4.87 27.71
N GLY A 12 -10.14 -3.68 27.94
CA GLY A 12 -8.87 -3.51 28.62
C GLY A 12 -7.62 -3.85 27.80
N MET A 13 -7.76 -4.09 26.47
CA MET A 13 -6.61 -4.39 25.62
C MET A 13 -5.70 -3.18 25.45
N ARG A 14 -4.39 -3.42 25.54
CA ARG A 14 -3.38 -2.39 25.33
C ARG A 14 -3.15 -2.20 23.84
N ALA A 15 -3.50 -1.02 23.35
CA ALA A 15 -3.28 -0.63 21.96
C ALA A 15 -2.17 0.42 21.86
N THR A 16 -1.25 0.24 20.90
CA THR A 16 -0.34 1.32 20.51
C THR A 16 -0.86 1.96 19.22
N LEU A 17 -1.25 3.22 19.31
CA LEU A 17 -1.73 4.02 18.19
C LEU A 17 -0.59 4.83 17.57
N PHE A 18 -0.13 4.43 16.39
CA PHE A 18 0.74 5.21 15.52
C PHE A 18 -0.11 6.14 14.67
N HIS A 19 0.03 7.44 14.84
CA HIS A 19 -0.76 8.43 14.12
C HIS A 19 0.11 9.42 13.36
N ASN A 20 -0.22 9.66 12.10
CA ASN A 20 0.32 10.77 11.34
C ASN A 20 -0.65 11.97 11.40
N PRO A 21 -0.40 12.98 12.23
CA PRO A 21 -1.32 14.10 12.43
C PRO A 21 -1.50 15.00 11.20
N THR A 22 -0.69 14.81 10.17
CA THR A 22 -0.82 15.56 8.90
C THR A 22 -1.44 14.74 7.77
N ALA A 23 -1.76 13.47 8.02
CA ALA A 23 -2.45 12.63 7.05
C ALA A 23 -3.93 12.97 6.98
N GLY A 24 -4.33 13.56 5.87
CA GLY A 24 -5.74 13.87 5.59
C GLY A 24 -6.39 14.84 6.58
N HIS A 25 -7.73 14.98 6.48
CA HIS A 25 -8.55 15.78 7.40
C HIS A 25 -9.83 15.02 7.81
N LYS A 26 -9.79 13.68 7.71
CA LYS A 26 -10.98 12.85 7.93
C LYS A 26 -11.29 12.63 9.42
N ALA A 27 -10.29 12.69 10.27
CA ALA A 27 -10.43 12.56 11.71
C ALA A 27 -9.24 13.24 12.43
N THR A 28 -9.50 13.80 13.58
CA THR A 28 -8.48 14.37 14.47
C THR A 28 -7.93 13.28 15.40
N LYS A 29 -6.81 13.58 16.08
CA LYS A 29 -6.30 12.74 17.17
C LYS A 29 -7.37 12.43 18.21
N ASP A 30 -8.13 13.47 18.60
CA ASP A 30 -9.12 13.34 19.67
C ASP A 30 -10.32 12.48 19.23
N ASP A 31 -10.74 12.56 17.96
CA ASP A 31 -11.78 11.69 17.41
C ASP A 31 -11.34 10.20 17.46
N ILE A 32 -10.10 9.91 17.10
CA ILE A 32 -9.57 8.54 17.12
C ILE A 32 -9.48 8.02 18.56
N LEU A 33 -8.91 8.83 19.46
CA LEU A 33 -8.78 8.44 20.87
C LEU A 33 -10.13 8.26 21.53
N ALA A 34 -11.13 9.09 21.20
CA ALA A 34 -12.50 8.94 21.69
C ALA A 34 -13.13 7.63 21.21
N ALA A 35 -13.00 7.30 19.91
CA ALA A 35 -13.51 6.05 19.37
C ALA A 35 -12.88 4.83 20.03
N MET A 36 -11.55 4.82 20.23
CA MET A 36 -10.84 3.72 20.88
C MET A 36 -11.20 3.60 22.36
N LYS A 37 -11.37 4.72 23.06
CA LYS A 37 -11.80 4.73 24.47
C LYS A 37 -13.21 4.21 24.65
N LEU A 38 -14.13 4.52 23.73
CA LEU A 38 -15.50 3.98 23.75
C LEU A 38 -15.50 2.44 23.58
N ALA A 39 -14.52 1.89 22.88
CA ALA A 39 -14.31 0.45 22.73
C ALA A 39 -13.39 -0.15 23.83
N ASP A 40 -13.17 0.57 24.93
CA ASP A 40 -12.42 0.16 26.13
C ASP A 40 -10.97 -0.26 25.89
N PHE A 41 -10.28 0.38 24.93
CA PHE A 41 -8.84 0.21 24.74
C PHE A 41 -8.03 1.07 25.73
N ASP A 42 -6.96 0.49 26.29
CA ASP A 42 -5.86 1.24 26.95
C ASP A 42 -4.89 1.70 25.86
N VAL A 43 -4.93 3.00 25.49
CA VAL A 43 -4.25 3.52 24.32
C VAL A 43 -2.98 4.27 24.66
N ARG A 44 -1.84 3.77 24.16
CA ARG A 44 -0.60 4.52 24.05
C ARG A 44 -0.53 5.22 22.70
N TYR A 45 -0.59 6.56 22.71
CA TYR A 45 -0.50 7.39 21.52
C TYR A 45 0.96 7.68 21.14
N ILE A 46 1.27 7.57 19.84
CA ILE A 46 2.56 7.88 19.24
C ILE A 46 2.33 8.68 17.96
N SER A 47 2.94 9.87 17.85
CA SER A 47 3.07 10.61 16.59
C SER A 47 4.21 10.01 15.78
N VAL A 48 3.95 9.51 14.58
CA VAL A 48 5.00 8.91 13.73
C VAL A 48 6.06 9.91 13.29
N LYS A 49 5.76 11.21 13.35
CA LYS A 49 6.71 12.27 12.98
C LYS A 49 7.83 12.48 14.01
N ASP A 50 7.52 12.19 15.25
CA ASP A 50 8.37 12.55 16.39
C ASP A 50 8.95 11.31 17.08
N ALA A 51 8.54 10.11 16.68
CA ALA A 51 8.86 8.87 17.36
C ALA A 51 10.04 8.13 16.73
N ASN A 52 10.85 7.53 17.59
CA ASN A 52 11.70 6.41 17.23
C ASN A 52 10.81 5.14 17.19
N LEU A 53 10.55 4.60 16.01
CA LEU A 53 9.67 3.44 15.83
C LEU A 53 10.24 2.18 16.50
N GLU A 54 11.56 1.99 16.48
CA GLU A 54 12.22 0.85 17.10
C GLU A 54 11.96 0.82 18.61
N GLU A 55 12.14 1.94 19.30
CA GLU A 55 11.82 2.08 20.73
C GLU A 55 10.32 1.92 21.02
N ALA A 56 9.48 2.37 20.07
CA ALA A 56 8.04 2.25 20.21
C ALA A 56 7.57 0.79 20.18
N PHE A 57 8.23 -0.06 19.38
CA PHE A 57 7.92 -1.49 19.29
C PHE A 57 8.39 -2.30 20.50
N GLU A 58 9.36 -1.82 21.29
CA GLU A 58 9.82 -2.50 22.52
C GLU A 58 8.74 -2.53 23.62
N LYS A 59 7.78 -1.63 23.55
CA LYS A 59 6.70 -1.56 24.55
C LYS A 59 5.60 -2.57 24.23
N LYS A 60 5.21 -3.33 25.25
CA LYS A 60 4.15 -4.34 25.13
C LYS A 60 2.82 -3.71 24.69
N ALA A 61 2.25 -4.29 23.66
CA ALA A 61 0.91 -4.00 23.16
C ALA A 61 0.24 -5.34 22.76
N ASP A 62 -1.07 -5.34 22.75
CA ASP A 62 -1.88 -6.49 22.30
C ASP A 62 -2.41 -6.23 20.89
N LEU A 63 -2.43 -4.95 20.47
CA LEU A 63 -2.84 -4.48 19.15
C LEU A 63 -1.99 -3.27 18.74
N LEU A 64 -1.55 -3.23 17.48
CA LEU A 64 -1.04 -2.01 16.86
C LEU A 64 -2.14 -1.37 16.01
N VAL A 65 -2.33 -0.06 16.17
CA VAL A 65 -3.28 0.71 15.36
C VAL A 65 -2.50 1.75 14.56
N ILE A 66 -2.70 1.80 13.25
CA ILE A 66 -2.01 2.75 12.38
C ILE A 66 -3.04 3.68 11.75
N ALA A 67 -2.99 4.95 12.13
CA ALA A 67 -3.87 6.01 11.62
C ALA A 67 -3.07 6.93 10.68
N GLY A 68 -3.27 6.74 9.37
CA GLY A 68 -2.52 7.47 8.35
C GLY A 68 -2.90 7.10 6.92
N GLY A 69 -2.10 7.55 5.96
CA GLY A 69 -2.16 7.13 4.55
C GLY A 69 -1.20 5.96 4.28
N ASP A 70 -1.09 5.57 3.00
CA ASP A 70 -0.27 4.43 2.55
C ASP A 70 1.19 4.55 2.99
N GLY A 71 1.81 5.73 2.87
CA GLY A 71 3.18 5.95 3.34
C GLY A 71 3.36 5.73 4.83
N THR A 72 2.42 6.20 5.67
CA THR A 72 2.47 5.95 7.12
C THR A 72 2.31 4.47 7.44
N ILE A 73 1.40 3.78 6.74
CA ILE A 73 1.17 2.35 6.92
C ILE A 73 2.44 1.57 6.52
N ALA A 74 3.03 1.89 5.38
CA ALA A 74 4.26 1.26 4.91
C ALA A 74 5.44 1.53 5.86
N GLU A 75 5.64 2.79 6.30
CA GLU A 75 6.71 3.17 7.20
C GLU A 75 6.69 2.36 8.51
N VAL A 76 5.50 2.20 9.12
CA VAL A 76 5.36 1.45 10.39
C VAL A 76 5.47 -0.05 10.15
N LEU A 77 4.74 -0.61 9.18
CA LEU A 77 4.61 -2.05 9.01
C LEU A 77 5.85 -2.72 8.40
N THR A 78 6.59 -2.04 7.54
CA THR A 78 7.84 -2.58 6.99
C THR A 78 8.94 -2.74 8.05
N ARG A 79 8.85 -1.96 9.13
CA ARG A 79 9.78 -1.99 10.28
C ARG A 79 9.28 -2.82 11.45
N LEU A 80 8.02 -3.29 11.44
CA LEU A 80 7.45 -4.09 12.52
C LEU A 80 8.25 -5.38 12.71
N PRO A 81 8.86 -5.61 13.91
CA PRO A 81 9.74 -6.77 14.12
C PRO A 81 8.96 -8.08 14.30
N ASP A 82 7.80 -8.04 14.94
CA ASP A 82 6.94 -9.20 15.18
C ASP A 82 5.77 -9.22 14.20
N ARG A 83 5.86 -10.07 13.18
CA ARG A 83 4.81 -10.23 12.15
C ARG A 83 3.54 -10.90 12.70
N ALA A 84 3.61 -11.54 13.89
CA ALA A 84 2.44 -12.15 14.52
C ALA A 84 1.57 -11.13 15.27
N MET A 85 2.10 -9.92 15.54
CA MET A 85 1.35 -8.83 16.17
C MET A 85 0.15 -8.44 15.34
N PRO A 86 -1.09 -8.46 15.87
CA PRO A 86 -2.27 -7.97 15.19
C PRO A 86 -2.17 -6.47 14.91
N VAL A 87 -2.60 -6.06 13.72
CA VAL A 87 -2.55 -4.67 13.26
C VAL A 87 -3.93 -4.23 12.79
N ALA A 88 -4.40 -3.07 13.24
CA ALA A 88 -5.59 -2.41 12.72
C ALA A 88 -5.22 -1.14 11.94
N LEU A 89 -5.92 -0.88 10.84
CA LEU A 89 -5.68 0.27 9.97
C LEU A 89 -6.83 1.27 10.07
N LEU A 90 -6.49 2.54 10.25
CA LEU A 90 -7.40 3.67 10.13
C LEU A 90 -6.96 4.51 8.92
N PRO A 91 -7.59 4.34 7.74
CA PRO A 91 -7.14 4.93 6.49
C PRO A 91 -7.51 6.41 6.39
N LEU A 92 -6.60 7.30 6.78
CA LEU A 92 -6.79 8.74 6.78
C LEU A 92 -6.23 9.44 5.53
N GLY A 93 -5.51 8.71 4.68
CA GLY A 93 -4.90 9.23 3.47
C GLY A 93 -5.92 9.51 2.34
N THR A 94 -5.38 9.86 1.17
CA THR A 94 -6.16 10.16 -0.03
C THR A 94 -6.49 8.89 -0.83
N ALA A 95 -5.51 8.09 -1.18
CA ALA A 95 -5.68 6.87 -1.98
C ALA A 95 -6.03 5.66 -1.11
N ASN A 96 -5.30 5.47 -0.02
CA ASN A 96 -5.44 4.36 0.92
C ASN A 96 -5.41 3.01 0.19
N ASN A 97 -4.46 2.84 -0.73
CA ASN A 97 -4.35 1.69 -1.62
C ASN A 97 -4.23 0.37 -0.83
N ILE A 98 -3.41 0.36 0.24
CA ILE A 98 -3.20 -0.81 1.10
C ILE A 98 -4.49 -1.18 1.83
N ALA A 99 -5.11 -0.23 2.53
CA ALA A 99 -6.35 -0.46 3.26
C ALA A 99 -7.50 -0.88 2.33
N ARG A 100 -7.63 -0.20 1.18
CA ARG A 100 -8.62 -0.53 0.15
C ARG A 100 -8.46 -1.94 -0.39
N SER A 101 -7.22 -2.40 -0.57
CA SER A 101 -6.91 -3.76 -1.05
C SER A 101 -7.35 -4.85 -0.06
N LEU A 102 -7.47 -4.51 1.22
CA LEU A 102 -7.98 -5.35 2.30
C LEU A 102 -9.47 -5.15 2.57
N GLY A 103 -10.16 -4.31 1.79
CA GLY A 103 -11.57 -3.99 2.01
C GLY A 103 -11.83 -3.12 3.25
N ILE A 104 -10.81 -2.43 3.75
CA ILE A 104 -10.89 -1.56 4.93
C ILE A 104 -11.26 -0.14 4.48
N ALA A 105 -12.48 0.29 4.80
CA ALA A 105 -12.99 1.63 4.51
C ALA A 105 -14.02 2.03 5.57
N GLY A 106 -14.01 3.28 5.98
CA GLY A 106 -14.94 3.83 6.97
C GLY A 106 -14.29 4.95 7.80
N THR A 107 -15.07 5.54 8.68
CA THR A 107 -14.58 6.44 9.73
C THR A 107 -13.85 5.65 10.83
N PRO A 108 -12.98 6.29 11.61
CA PRO A 108 -12.33 5.61 12.74
C PRO A 108 -13.33 4.95 13.70
N GLN A 109 -14.45 5.62 14.00
CA GLN A 109 -15.48 5.07 14.86
C GLN A 109 -16.09 3.79 14.28
N GLU A 110 -16.56 3.84 13.01
CA GLU A 110 -17.14 2.66 12.33
C GLU A 110 -16.16 1.49 12.28
N LEU A 111 -14.88 1.75 12.06
CA LEU A 111 -13.87 0.71 11.98
C LEU A 111 -13.59 0.10 13.36
N VAL A 112 -13.37 0.93 14.39
CA VAL A 112 -13.10 0.48 15.76
C VAL A 112 -14.23 -0.42 16.29
N GLU A 113 -15.49 -0.07 16.04
CA GLU A 113 -16.68 -0.84 16.43
C GLU A 113 -16.73 -2.24 15.77
N THR A 114 -16.05 -2.43 14.64
CA THR A 114 -16.04 -3.72 13.92
C THR A 114 -14.86 -4.62 14.29
N TRP A 115 -13.89 -4.14 15.06
CA TRP A 115 -12.69 -4.91 15.33
C TRP A 115 -12.96 -6.13 16.19
N LYS A 116 -12.38 -7.25 15.77
CA LYS A 116 -12.28 -8.49 16.54
C LYS A 116 -10.84 -8.98 16.37
N ILE A 117 -10.15 -9.20 17.47
CA ILE A 117 -8.72 -9.51 17.45
C ILE A 117 -8.37 -10.76 16.66
N ASP A 118 -9.27 -11.71 16.60
CA ASP A 118 -9.11 -12.97 15.88
C ASP A 118 -9.52 -12.88 14.39
N ASN A 119 -10.17 -11.76 13.98
CA ASN A 119 -10.59 -11.57 12.60
C ASN A 119 -9.51 -10.86 11.78
N THR A 120 -8.40 -11.55 11.57
CA THR A 120 -7.27 -11.04 10.79
C THR A 120 -7.21 -11.65 9.40
N HIS A 121 -6.73 -10.85 8.44
CA HIS A 121 -6.34 -11.29 7.11
C HIS A 121 -4.81 -11.18 6.99
N PRO A 122 -4.12 -12.19 6.44
CA PRO A 122 -2.70 -12.08 6.16
C PRO A 122 -2.44 -11.04 5.06
N LEU A 123 -1.32 -10.33 5.19
CA LEU A 123 -0.81 -9.41 4.17
C LEU A 123 0.67 -9.74 3.93
N ASP A 124 1.02 -10.00 2.68
CA ASP A 124 2.40 -10.23 2.28
C ASP A 124 3.24 -8.95 2.42
N VAL A 125 4.52 -9.12 2.68
CA VAL A 125 5.51 -8.06 2.68
C VAL A 125 6.49 -8.32 1.54
N GLY A 126 6.54 -7.42 0.57
CA GLY A 126 7.51 -7.51 -0.50
C GLY A 126 8.89 -7.05 -0.05
N THR A 127 9.92 -7.64 -0.63
CA THR A 127 11.32 -7.23 -0.47
C THR A 127 11.96 -6.94 -1.81
N VAL A 128 12.83 -5.96 -1.82
CA VAL A 128 13.71 -5.66 -2.94
C VAL A 128 15.16 -5.72 -2.46
N LYS A 129 15.96 -6.56 -3.09
CA LYS A 129 17.40 -6.72 -2.83
C LYS A 129 18.18 -6.20 -4.03
N ALA A 130 19.01 -5.18 -3.81
CA ALA A 130 19.78 -4.54 -4.85
C ALA A 130 21.15 -4.08 -4.33
N SER A 131 21.90 -3.34 -5.15
CA SER A 131 23.25 -2.85 -4.80
C SER A 131 23.28 -1.94 -3.57
N TRP A 132 22.14 -1.35 -3.20
CA TRP A 132 21.99 -0.48 -2.01
C TRP A 132 21.54 -1.23 -0.74
N GLY A 133 21.38 -2.55 -0.78
CA GLY A 133 20.92 -3.39 0.32
C GLY A 133 19.54 -3.99 0.07
N THR A 134 18.87 -4.38 1.17
CA THR A 134 17.52 -4.93 1.14
C THR A 134 16.54 -3.94 1.74
N SER A 135 15.46 -3.67 1.04
CA SER A 135 14.34 -2.83 1.50
C SER A 135 13.03 -3.63 1.43
N ARG A 136 12.03 -3.21 2.21
CA ARG A 136 10.69 -3.81 2.26
C ARG A 136 9.66 -2.86 1.69
N PHE A 137 8.57 -3.42 1.16
CA PHE A 137 7.44 -2.64 0.65
C PHE A 137 6.10 -3.36 0.91
N LEU A 138 5.02 -2.60 0.90
CA LEU A 138 3.66 -3.12 1.04
C LEU A 138 2.83 -2.91 -0.23
N GLU A 139 2.98 -1.80 -0.92
CA GLU A 139 2.28 -1.50 -2.17
C GLU A 139 3.04 -2.06 -3.38
N GLY A 140 4.29 -1.64 -3.57
CA GLY A 140 5.07 -2.11 -4.70
C GLY A 140 6.43 -1.45 -4.87
N PHE A 141 7.22 -2.05 -5.77
CA PHE A 141 8.46 -1.50 -6.30
C PHE A 141 8.32 -1.24 -7.79
N GLY A 142 8.72 -0.07 -8.26
CA GLY A 142 8.56 0.31 -9.65
C GLY A 142 9.75 1.03 -10.26
N VAL A 143 9.85 0.98 -11.59
CA VAL A 143 10.89 1.64 -12.39
C VAL A 143 10.22 2.41 -13.52
N GLY A 144 10.61 3.65 -13.74
CA GLY A 144 10.14 4.50 -14.84
C GLY A 144 9.01 5.44 -14.44
N VAL A 145 7.93 5.47 -15.20
CA VAL A 145 6.94 6.56 -15.20
C VAL A 145 6.28 6.84 -13.84
N PHE A 146 6.04 5.81 -13.00
CA PHE A 146 5.47 6.02 -11.67
C PHE A 146 6.48 6.62 -10.69
N ALA A 147 7.77 6.28 -10.81
CA ALA A 147 8.82 6.91 -10.02
C ALA A 147 8.97 8.40 -10.38
N GLU A 148 8.91 8.74 -11.68
CA GLU A 148 8.93 10.14 -12.12
C GLU A 148 7.67 10.90 -11.70
N PHE A 149 6.51 10.22 -11.68
CA PHE A 149 5.27 10.79 -11.14
C PHE A 149 5.41 11.18 -9.66
N LEU A 150 5.93 10.30 -8.80
CA LEU A 150 6.13 10.60 -7.38
C LEU A 150 7.10 11.77 -7.19
N LYS A 151 8.22 11.76 -7.91
CA LYS A 151 9.20 12.85 -7.90
C LYS A 151 8.61 14.20 -8.34
N ALA A 152 7.66 14.19 -9.26
CA ALA A 152 6.94 15.38 -9.68
C ALA A 152 5.90 15.82 -8.64
N ALA A 153 5.22 14.86 -7.99
CA ALA A 153 4.23 15.11 -6.94
C ALA A 153 4.86 15.75 -5.69
N ASP A 154 6.07 15.36 -5.32
CA ASP A 154 6.80 15.93 -4.18
C ASP A 154 7.17 17.40 -4.37
N LYS A 155 7.30 17.86 -5.61
CA LYS A 155 7.63 19.27 -5.96
C LYS A 155 6.40 20.16 -6.04
N GLY A 156 5.20 19.59 -6.05
CA GLY A 156 3.94 20.31 -6.20
C GLY A 156 3.25 20.63 -4.88
N GLU A 157 2.31 21.59 -4.91
CA GLU A 157 1.41 21.82 -3.78
C GLU A 157 0.48 20.61 -3.60
N LYS A 158 0.46 20.06 -2.38
CA LYS A 158 -0.43 18.94 -2.03
C LYS A 158 -1.88 19.41 -2.00
N ALA A 159 -2.66 19.01 -2.99
CA ALA A 159 -4.12 19.19 -2.99
C ALA A 159 -4.77 18.26 -1.96
N LYS A 160 -6.02 18.55 -1.54
CA LYS A 160 -6.73 17.84 -0.46
C LYS A 160 -7.97 17.10 -1.00
N GLY A 161 -8.27 15.92 -0.42
CA GLY A 161 -9.50 15.18 -0.67
C GLY A 161 -9.62 14.49 -2.04
N ALA A 162 -10.84 14.24 -2.52
CA ALA A 162 -11.12 13.55 -3.79
C ALA A 162 -10.52 14.28 -5.01
N ASP A 163 -10.40 15.61 -4.92
CA ASP A 163 -9.72 16.44 -5.92
C ASP A 163 -8.23 16.06 -6.08
N ASN A 164 -7.64 15.50 -5.02
CA ASN A 164 -6.26 15.05 -5.01
C ASN A 164 -6.03 13.81 -5.90
N LEU A 165 -6.97 12.86 -5.93
CA LEU A 165 -6.85 11.70 -6.83
C LEU A 165 -6.94 12.13 -8.29
N ARG A 166 -7.87 13.05 -8.61
CA ARG A 166 -8.00 13.60 -9.97
C ARG A 166 -6.75 14.36 -10.40
N LYS A 167 -6.20 15.23 -9.53
CA LYS A 167 -4.94 15.94 -9.79
C LYS A 167 -3.76 14.99 -9.91
N GLY A 168 -3.71 13.95 -9.07
CA GLY A 168 -2.71 12.90 -9.16
C GLY A 168 -2.75 12.18 -10.51
N ARG A 169 -3.94 11.80 -10.99
CA ARG A 169 -4.11 11.20 -12.31
C ARG A 169 -3.68 12.11 -13.44
N ALA A 170 -4.06 13.38 -13.41
CA ALA A 170 -3.64 14.38 -14.41
C ALA A 170 -2.11 14.59 -14.41
N LEU A 171 -1.48 14.56 -13.24
CA LEU A 171 -0.01 14.63 -13.14
C LEU A 171 0.65 13.39 -13.72
N LEU A 172 0.12 12.19 -13.41
CA LEU A 172 0.61 10.93 -13.99
C LEU A 172 0.45 10.92 -15.52
N GLU A 173 -0.70 11.34 -16.04
CA GLU A 173 -0.95 11.48 -17.47
C GLU A 173 0.11 12.38 -18.14
N LYS A 174 0.45 13.51 -17.51
CA LYS A 174 1.52 14.39 -17.99
C LYS A 174 2.87 13.67 -18.03
N GLN A 175 3.20 12.86 -17.01
CA GLN A 175 4.43 12.05 -17.00
C GLN A 175 4.40 11.00 -18.12
N VAL A 176 3.29 10.29 -18.31
CA VAL A 176 3.09 9.30 -19.36
C VAL A 176 3.30 9.90 -20.75
N LYS A 177 2.71 11.09 -21.02
CA LYS A 177 2.90 11.83 -22.29
C LYS A 177 4.35 12.18 -22.56
N GLY A 178 5.09 12.60 -21.54
CA GLY A 178 6.48 13.00 -21.62
C GLY A 178 7.52 11.88 -21.51
N ALA A 179 7.10 10.68 -21.09
CA ALA A 179 8.01 9.58 -20.81
C ALA A 179 8.72 9.10 -22.09
N LYS A 180 10.02 8.89 -22.02
CA LYS A 180 10.76 8.15 -23.04
C LYS A 180 10.67 6.66 -22.75
N PRO A 181 10.55 5.81 -23.78
CA PRO A 181 10.67 4.38 -23.59
C PRO A 181 12.02 4.03 -22.97
N ILE A 182 12.02 3.06 -22.07
CA ILE A 182 13.21 2.53 -21.43
C ILE A 182 13.35 1.04 -21.72
N GLU A 183 14.56 0.59 -21.96
CA GLU A 183 14.86 -0.82 -22.09
C GLU A 183 14.91 -1.47 -20.72
N LEU A 184 14.07 -2.48 -20.51
CA LEU A 184 14.04 -3.28 -19.29
C LEU A 184 14.25 -4.75 -19.62
N SER A 185 15.02 -5.42 -18.76
CA SER A 185 15.04 -6.88 -18.72
C SER A 185 14.32 -7.32 -17.45
N ILE A 186 13.26 -8.09 -17.64
CA ILE A 186 12.37 -8.57 -16.58
C ILE A 186 12.45 -10.09 -16.59
N LYS A 187 12.87 -10.69 -15.50
CA LYS A 187 12.89 -12.16 -15.36
C LYS A 187 11.93 -12.54 -14.24
N ILE A 188 10.96 -13.40 -14.56
CA ILE A 188 9.94 -13.90 -13.64
C ILE A 188 10.06 -15.40 -13.54
N ASP A 189 10.39 -15.92 -12.37
CA ASP A 189 10.57 -17.36 -12.10
C ASP A 189 11.43 -18.05 -13.16
N GLY A 190 12.54 -17.42 -13.53
CA GLY A 190 13.52 -17.93 -14.49
C GLY A 190 13.22 -17.62 -15.96
N LYS A 191 12.02 -17.09 -16.32
CA LYS A 191 11.68 -16.72 -17.70
C LYS A 191 11.94 -15.24 -17.94
N THR A 192 12.75 -14.92 -18.95
CA THR A 192 13.14 -13.55 -19.26
C THR A 192 12.21 -12.94 -20.32
N PHE A 193 11.85 -11.67 -20.10
CA PHE A 193 11.10 -10.81 -21.00
C PHE A 193 11.88 -9.50 -21.15
N ASN A 194 12.22 -9.16 -22.38
CA ASN A 194 12.89 -7.91 -22.70
C ASN A 194 11.96 -7.05 -23.55
N GLY A 195 12.05 -5.74 -23.44
CA GLY A 195 11.25 -4.82 -24.25
C GLY A 195 11.49 -3.37 -23.88
N GLU A 196 10.81 -2.51 -24.64
CA GLU A 196 10.74 -1.07 -24.40
C GLU A 196 9.43 -0.74 -23.68
N PHE A 197 9.55 -0.16 -22.49
CA PHE A 197 8.41 0.15 -21.64
C PHE A 197 8.45 1.62 -21.21
N LEU A 198 7.32 2.17 -20.83
CA LEU A 198 7.27 3.44 -20.09
C LEU A 198 7.64 3.25 -18.62
N GLY A 199 7.52 2.02 -18.14
CA GLY A 199 7.86 1.61 -16.80
C GLY A 199 7.34 0.21 -16.48
N VAL A 200 7.72 -0.28 -15.31
CA VAL A 200 7.24 -1.54 -14.73
C VAL A 200 6.95 -1.33 -13.25
N GLU A 201 5.87 -1.93 -12.78
CA GLU A 201 5.51 -2.01 -11.36
C GLU A 201 5.46 -3.46 -10.92
N VAL A 202 6.15 -3.80 -9.84
CA VAL A 202 6.06 -5.09 -9.14
C VAL A 202 5.20 -4.86 -7.91
N MET A 203 3.95 -5.31 -7.99
CA MET A 203 2.89 -4.95 -7.05
C MET A 203 2.56 -6.10 -6.11
N ASN A 204 2.35 -5.76 -4.85
CA ASN A 204 1.89 -6.65 -3.79
C ASN A 204 0.39 -6.51 -3.53
N VAL A 205 -0.20 -5.42 -3.97
CA VAL A 205 -1.62 -5.10 -3.80
C VAL A 205 -2.24 -4.64 -5.12
N PRO A 206 -3.57 -4.74 -5.32
CA PRO A 206 -4.25 -4.40 -6.58
C PRO A 206 -4.13 -2.94 -7.02
N PHE A 207 -3.98 -2.02 -6.07
CA PHE A 207 -4.03 -0.57 -6.31
C PHE A 207 -2.67 0.08 -6.11
N THR A 208 -2.40 1.15 -6.88
CA THR A 208 -1.18 1.96 -6.72
C THR A 208 -1.42 3.43 -7.09
N GLY A 209 -0.49 4.30 -6.68
CA GLY A 209 -0.47 5.71 -7.01
C GLY A 209 -1.81 6.40 -6.67
N PRO A 210 -2.41 7.19 -7.58
CA PRO A 210 -3.67 7.88 -7.31
C PRO A 210 -4.90 6.96 -7.37
N GLY A 211 -4.86 5.82 -6.67
CA GLY A 211 -5.94 4.86 -6.55
C GLY A 211 -6.20 4.02 -7.81
N LEU A 212 -5.17 3.72 -8.60
CA LEU A 212 -5.29 3.02 -9.89
C LEU A 212 -5.34 1.51 -9.73
N PRO A 213 -6.37 0.82 -10.24
CA PRO A 213 -6.50 -0.64 -10.19
C PRO A 213 -5.68 -1.31 -11.32
N LEU A 214 -4.36 -1.36 -11.16
CA LEU A 214 -3.45 -1.89 -12.20
C LEU A 214 -3.32 -3.40 -12.16
N ALA A 215 -3.29 -4.00 -10.98
CA ALA A 215 -3.14 -5.44 -10.75
C ALA A 215 -4.44 -6.02 -10.17
N THR A 216 -5.55 -5.95 -10.91
CA THR A 216 -6.88 -6.34 -10.42
C THR A 216 -7.01 -7.81 -10.02
N ARG A 217 -6.04 -8.65 -10.38
CA ARG A 217 -5.95 -10.06 -9.99
C ARG A 217 -5.00 -10.31 -8.82
N ALA A 218 -4.29 -9.28 -8.35
CA ALA A 218 -3.38 -9.40 -7.23
C ALA A 218 -4.13 -9.87 -5.98
N HIS A 219 -3.53 -10.81 -5.29
CA HIS A 219 -4.02 -11.32 -4.02
C HIS A 219 -3.00 -11.01 -2.93
N VAL A 220 -3.41 -10.22 -1.96
CA VAL A 220 -2.51 -9.62 -0.94
C VAL A 220 -1.78 -10.62 -0.03
N ALA A 221 -2.04 -11.93 -0.19
CA ALA A 221 -1.56 -12.96 0.73
C ALA A 221 -1.24 -14.31 0.06
N ASP A 222 -0.98 -14.38 -1.23
CA ASP A 222 -0.66 -15.64 -1.93
C ASP A 222 0.84 -15.91 -2.10
N GLY A 223 1.69 -14.98 -1.67
CA GLY A 223 3.13 -15.06 -1.79
C GLY A 223 3.64 -14.83 -3.23
N LEU A 224 2.79 -14.26 -4.09
CA LEU A 224 3.13 -13.87 -5.45
C LEU A 224 3.16 -12.34 -5.55
N LEU A 225 3.88 -11.86 -6.55
CA LEU A 225 3.92 -10.45 -6.92
C LEU A 225 3.41 -10.29 -8.36
N ASP A 226 2.66 -9.22 -8.61
CA ASP A 226 2.14 -8.90 -9.91
C ASP A 226 3.08 -7.94 -10.64
N VAL A 227 3.66 -8.38 -11.74
CA VAL A 227 4.54 -7.57 -12.60
C VAL A 227 3.70 -6.92 -13.67
N VAL A 228 3.48 -5.62 -13.55
CA VAL A 228 2.65 -4.80 -14.45
C VAL A 228 3.57 -3.98 -15.35
N CYS A 229 3.53 -4.25 -16.65
CA CYS A 229 4.34 -3.58 -17.63
C CYS A 229 3.52 -2.54 -18.42
N PHE A 230 4.04 -1.31 -18.49
CA PHE A 230 3.47 -0.22 -19.27
C PHE A 230 4.14 -0.18 -20.63
N ASP A 231 3.53 -0.88 -21.60
CA ASP A 231 4.05 -1.01 -22.94
C ASP A 231 4.09 0.37 -23.65
N ALA A 232 5.23 0.74 -24.20
CA ALA A 232 5.40 2.00 -24.89
C ALA A 232 4.46 2.14 -26.11
N ALA A 233 4.15 1.03 -26.77
CA ALA A 233 3.21 0.99 -27.89
C ALA A 233 1.77 1.30 -27.49
N ARG A 234 1.41 1.07 -26.20
CA ARG A 234 0.06 1.29 -25.67
C ARG A 234 -0.09 2.59 -24.89
N ARG A 235 0.84 3.53 -25.06
CA ARG A 235 0.82 4.83 -24.36
C ARG A 235 -0.52 5.55 -24.45
N ARG A 236 -1.09 5.67 -25.64
CA ARG A 236 -2.36 6.39 -25.88
C ARG A 236 -3.53 5.71 -25.19
N ASP A 237 -3.57 4.39 -25.20
CA ASP A 237 -4.61 3.63 -24.50
C ASP A 237 -4.55 3.90 -23.00
N PHE A 238 -3.32 3.96 -22.44
CA PHE A 238 -3.11 4.23 -21.02
C PHE A 238 -3.46 5.68 -20.64
N GLU A 239 -3.10 6.66 -21.46
CA GLU A 239 -3.52 8.05 -21.29
C GLU A 239 -5.05 8.17 -21.25
N GLN A 240 -5.74 7.58 -22.19
CA GLN A 240 -7.21 7.59 -22.25
C GLN A 240 -7.83 6.87 -21.03
N TRP A 241 -7.25 5.73 -20.62
CA TRP A 241 -7.74 4.99 -19.46
C TRP A 241 -7.63 5.79 -18.16
N LEU A 242 -6.62 6.66 -18.00
CA LEU A 242 -6.43 7.50 -16.81
C LEU A 242 -7.57 8.51 -16.57
N GLU A 243 -8.37 8.82 -17.59
CA GLU A 243 -9.54 9.70 -17.46
C GLU A 243 -10.63 9.05 -16.58
N ALA A 244 -10.89 7.74 -16.79
CA ALA A 244 -11.90 6.96 -16.09
C ALA A 244 -11.41 5.54 -15.71
N PRO A 245 -10.41 5.39 -14.84
CA PRO A 245 -9.72 4.13 -14.61
C PRO A 245 -10.56 3.06 -13.87
N GLN A 246 -11.76 3.42 -13.39
CA GLN A 246 -12.67 2.47 -12.74
C GLN A 246 -13.63 1.80 -13.73
N ASP A 247 -13.77 2.34 -14.93
CA ASP A 247 -14.79 1.90 -15.89
C ASP A 247 -14.28 0.80 -16.82
N ALA A 248 -12.96 0.60 -16.90
CA ALA A 248 -12.35 -0.38 -17.77
C ALA A 248 -11.07 -0.97 -17.16
N GLN A 249 -10.68 -2.15 -17.63
CA GLN A 249 -9.40 -2.76 -17.25
C GLN A 249 -8.23 -1.91 -17.78
N ALA A 250 -7.19 -1.76 -16.95
CA ALA A 250 -5.97 -1.05 -17.35
C ALA A 250 -5.33 -1.68 -18.61
N PRO A 251 -4.90 -0.87 -19.57
CA PRO A 251 -4.25 -1.35 -20.80
C PRO A 251 -2.77 -1.69 -20.55
N VAL A 252 -2.51 -2.61 -19.65
CA VAL A 252 -1.19 -3.06 -19.23
C VAL A 252 -1.03 -4.55 -19.46
N THR A 253 0.22 -5.02 -19.50
CA THR A 253 0.51 -6.45 -19.47
C THR A 253 0.87 -6.82 -18.03
N ALA A 254 0.09 -7.73 -17.43
CA ALA A 254 0.34 -8.21 -16.06
C ALA A 254 0.74 -9.69 -16.06
N ARG A 255 1.72 -10.06 -15.26
CA ARG A 255 2.18 -11.42 -14.98
C ARG A 255 2.44 -11.58 -13.50
N GLN A 256 2.30 -12.79 -12.99
CA GLN A 256 2.62 -13.11 -11.59
C GLN A 256 3.86 -13.98 -11.48
N GLY A 257 4.58 -13.84 -10.38
CA GLY A 257 5.71 -14.70 -10.05
C GLY A 257 6.13 -14.58 -8.59
N LYS A 258 6.97 -15.53 -8.16
CA LYS A 258 7.54 -15.57 -6.80
C LYS A 258 8.84 -14.79 -6.71
N ILE A 259 9.68 -14.91 -7.74
CA ILE A 259 11.00 -14.27 -7.80
C ILE A 259 11.06 -13.46 -9.08
N ILE A 260 11.21 -12.16 -8.92
CA ILE A 260 11.30 -11.21 -10.03
C ILE A 260 12.69 -10.58 -10.01
N GLU A 261 13.40 -10.66 -11.14
CA GLU A 261 14.65 -9.92 -11.34
C GLU A 261 14.39 -8.80 -12.34
N LEU A 262 14.71 -7.56 -11.97
CA LEU A 262 14.65 -6.40 -12.86
C LEU A 262 16.04 -5.88 -13.13
N VAL A 263 16.29 -5.53 -14.40
CA VAL A 263 17.52 -4.85 -14.82
C VAL A 263 17.14 -3.60 -15.59
N TRP A 264 17.68 -2.44 -15.16
CA TRP A 264 17.44 -1.14 -15.79
C TRP A 264 18.66 -0.23 -15.68
N ALA A 265 18.66 0.86 -16.43
CA ALA A 265 19.65 1.93 -16.34
C ALA A 265 18.96 3.30 -16.58
N ASP A 266 19.63 4.36 -16.19
CA ASP A 266 19.33 5.76 -16.54
C ASP A 266 17.89 6.23 -16.26
N THR A 267 17.20 5.58 -15.32
CA THR A 267 15.85 5.95 -14.92
C THR A 267 15.61 5.83 -13.42
N ALA A 268 14.59 6.54 -12.92
CA ALA A 268 14.21 6.53 -11.52
C ALA A 268 13.50 5.22 -11.15
N ASN A 269 13.61 4.84 -9.88
CA ASN A 269 12.83 3.78 -9.27
C ASN A 269 12.04 4.31 -8.06
N ARG A 270 11.00 3.60 -7.67
CA ARG A 270 10.20 3.87 -6.47
C ARG A 270 10.09 2.65 -5.57
N LEU A 271 9.85 2.91 -4.30
CA LEU A 271 9.48 1.91 -3.30
C LEU A 271 8.30 2.49 -2.50
N ASP A 272 7.14 1.86 -2.56
CA ASP A 272 5.87 2.39 -2.05
C ASP A 272 5.63 3.83 -2.54
N ASP A 273 5.56 4.82 -1.67
CA ASP A 273 5.35 6.23 -1.99
C ASP A 273 6.65 7.07 -2.07
N GLU A 274 7.82 6.44 -1.97
CA GLU A 274 9.10 7.09 -2.09
C GLU A 274 9.73 6.91 -3.48
N SER A 275 10.24 8.00 -4.07
CA SER A 275 10.96 7.98 -5.33
C SER A 275 12.45 8.17 -5.13
N TYR A 276 13.23 7.36 -5.81
CA TYR A 276 14.69 7.43 -5.84
C TYR A 276 15.16 7.90 -7.22
N GLY A 277 16.10 8.82 -7.24
CA GLY A 277 16.59 9.44 -8.48
C GLY A 277 17.27 8.47 -9.45
N ASN A 278 17.46 8.94 -10.67
CA ASN A 278 18.19 8.23 -11.72
C ASN A 278 19.59 7.82 -11.23
N ARG A 279 19.96 6.62 -11.55
CA ARG A 279 21.32 6.11 -11.35
C ARG A 279 21.92 5.82 -12.71
N ASP A 280 23.00 6.51 -13.04
CA ASP A 280 23.71 6.44 -14.34
C ASP A 280 24.29 5.03 -14.63
N LYS A 281 24.24 4.12 -13.67
CA LYS A 281 24.75 2.76 -13.81
C LYS A 281 23.60 1.77 -13.91
N LYS A 282 23.88 0.70 -14.65
CA LYS A 282 23.00 -0.48 -14.69
C LYS A 282 22.70 -0.97 -13.27
N GLN A 283 21.43 -1.05 -12.95
CA GLN A 283 20.91 -1.57 -11.68
C GLN A 283 20.32 -2.95 -11.89
N VAL A 284 20.41 -3.77 -10.87
CA VAL A 284 19.78 -5.09 -10.79
C VAL A 284 19.09 -5.18 -9.44
N ALA A 285 17.85 -5.62 -9.44
CA ALA A 285 17.11 -5.92 -8.22
C ALA A 285 16.47 -7.30 -8.31
N GLU A 286 16.54 -8.03 -7.20
CA GLU A 286 15.75 -9.24 -6.95
C GLU A 286 14.60 -8.88 -6.01
N ILE A 287 13.38 -9.26 -6.39
CA ILE A 287 12.16 -8.88 -5.70
C ILE A 287 11.36 -10.15 -5.40
N ALA A 288 10.92 -10.30 -4.15
CA ALA A 288 10.14 -11.44 -3.68
C ALA A 288 9.31 -11.07 -2.45
N CYS A 289 8.37 -11.91 -2.05
CA CYS A 289 7.69 -11.77 -0.75
C CYS A 289 8.53 -12.37 0.38
N GLU A 290 8.46 -11.77 1.58
CA GLU A 290 8.93 -12.39 2.82
C GLU A 290 8.10 -13.66 3.11
N LYS A 291 8.69 -14.57 3.89
CA LYS A 291 7.98 -15.78 4.33
C LYS A 291 6.87 -15.47 5.33
N ASP A 292 7.16 -14.55 6.25
CA ASP A 292 6.27 -14.19 7.34
C ASP A 292 5.36 -13.04 6.93
N LYS A 293 4.04 -13.22 7.13
CA LYS A 293 3.01 -12.28 6.74
C LYS A 293 2.56 -11.45 7.93
N LEU A 294 2.12 -10.23 7.65
CA LEU A 294 1.43 -9.40 8.63
C LEU A 294 0.02 -9.95 8.91
N LYS A 295 -0.51 -9.69 10.10
CA LYS A 295 -1.88 -10.00 10.48
C LYS A 295 -2.68 -8.71 10.61
N VAL A 296 -3.49 -8.40 9.61
CA VAL A 296 -4.27 -7.16 9.57
C VAL A 296 -5.73 -7.45 9.93
N LEU A 297 -6.28 -6.74 10.92
CA LEU A 297 -7.69 -6.81 11.27
C LEU A 297 -8.53 -6.31 10.10
N ILE A 298 -9.52 -7.10 9.70
CA ILE A 298 -10.50 -6.71 8.69
C ILE A 298 -11.86 -6.46 9.34
N PRO A 299 -12.64 -5.48 8.84
CA PRO A 299 -13.96 -5.19 9.37
C PRO A 299 -14.88 -6.38 9.29
N VAL A 300 -15.58 -6.70 10.38
CA VAL A 300 -16.68 -7.65 10.34
C VAL A 300 -17.86 -6.94 9.66
N LYS A 301 -18.35 -7.45 8.53
CA LYS A 301 -19.51 -6.87 7.84
C LYS A 301 -20.72 -6.85 8.79
N HIS A 302 -21.21 -5.68 9.15
CA HIS A 302 -22.45 -5.55 9.90
C HIS A 302 -23.60 -6.17 9.09
N PRO A 303 -24.55 -6.88 9.72
CA PRO A 303 -25.69 -7.49 9.03
C PRO A 303 -26.51 -6.51 8.17
N SER A 304 -26.52 -5.21 8.54
CA SER A 304 -27.20 -4.14 7.81
C SER A 304 -26.55 -3.77 6.45
N GLN A 305 -25.30 -4.18 6.19
CA GLN A 305 -24.61 -3.89 4.92
C GLN A 305 -24.79 -4.98 3.84
N LYS A 306 -25.50 -6.07 4.14
CA LYS A 306 -25.81 -7.14 3.16
C LYS A 306 -26.84 -6.73 2.09
N ALA A 307 -27.46 -5.55 2.17
CA ALA A 307 -28.61 -5.16 1.34
C ALA A 307 -28.29 -4.24 0.16
N VAL A 308 -27.03 -3.83 -0.06
CA VAL A 308 -26.68 -2.84 -1.12
C VAL A 308 -25.82 -3.40 -2.26
N ALA A 309 -25.63 -4.72 -2.30
CA ALA A 309 -24.95 -5.38 -3.42
C ALA A 309 -25.96 -6.17 -4.27
N LYS A 310 -26.74 -5.48 -5.09
CA LYS A 310 -27.46 -6.04 -6.24
C LYS A 310 -27.33 -5.07 -7.43
#